data_24020530aabdbdba912107b5d5a99642
#
_entry.id   24020530aabdbdba912107b5d5a99642
#
_cell.length_a   1.000
_cell.length_b   1.000
_cell.length_c   1.000
_cell.angle_alpha   90.00
_cell.angle_beta   90.00
_cell.angle_gamma   90.00
#
_symmetry.space_group_name_H-M   'P 1'
#
loop_
_entity.id
_entity.type
_entity.pdbx_description
1 polymer ?
#
loop_
_entity_poly.entity_id
_entity_poly.type
_entity_poly.pdbx_seq_one_letter_code
_entity_poly.pdbx_strand_id
1 'polypeptide(L)'
;MTKFIFYLTERGYVPDFIIKIAALFLSSRRLAEPDLAANKEKIIKLLSDGNIAEKTLDANQQHYEVPPEFFKKVLGQRLKYSCSLFDNQITLDEAEDEMLDLYIQRADISNGQDILDLGCGWGSFSLYAAEKFPDSKITSLSNSNDQINFIKSQAKIKNLKNIDAIKMDVNHLRLDKKFDRIVSIEMFEHLRNYKSILNSLSSLLLDNGKLFVHIFCNKEAAYFYEVNSDFDWMTKYFFLGGIMPSKDIFSYFNENLTVINQWDVNGIHYSKTSKGWLKNLYANRNEILNIFSNHYEDPIIWFNRWRIFFLTCEVFFAMKEGN
;
A
#
# COMPACT_ATOMS: atom_id res chain seq x y z
N MET A 1 20.02 23.52 -10.64
CA MET A 1 20.91 22.44 -10.14
C MET A 1 20.11 21.20 -9.75
N THR A 2 19.10 21.31 -8.90
CA THR A 2 18.27 20.16 -8.43
C THR A 2 17.64 19.37 -9.58
N LYS A 3 16.98 20.04 -10.51
CA LYS A 3 16.37 19.38 -11.71
C LYS A 3 17.38 18.59 -12.54
N PHE A 4 18.61 19.07 -12.66
CA PHE A 4 19.66 18.37 -13.38
C PHE A 4 20.13 17.11 -12.66
N ILE A 5 20.21 17.14 -11.32
CA ILE A 5 20.54 15.96 -10.52
C ILE A 5 19.44 14.89 -10.67
N PHE A 6 18.17 15.27 -10.57
CA PHE A 6 17.07 14.34 -10.80
C PHE A 6 17.08 13.79 -12.21
N TYR A 7 17.35 14.62 -13.22
CA TYR A 7 17.49 14.15 -14.60
C TYR A 7 18.56 13.06 -14.73
N LEU A 8 19.76 13.27 -14.17
CA LEU A 8 20.83 12.26 -14.19
C LEU A 8 20.43 10.98 -13.44
N THR A 9 19.72 11.12 -12.32
CA THR A 9 19.27 9.99 -11.51
C THR A 9 18.21 9.16 -12.25
N GLU A 10 17.23 9.82 -12.87
CA GLU A 10 16.18 9.17 -13.69
C GLU A 10 16.75 8.54 -14.98
N ARG A 11 17.89 8.99 -15.47
CA ARG A 11 18.63 8.37 -16.60
C ARG A 11 19.54 7.20 -16.16
N GLY A 12 19.65 6.93 -14.85
CA GLY A 12 20.43 5.82 -14.32
C GLY A 12 21.92 6.10 -14.17
N TYR A 13 22.36 7.36 -14.30
CA TYR A 13 23.77 7.72 -14.16
C TYR A 13 24.25 7.81 -12.70
N VAL A 14 23.32 7.84 -11.73
CA VAL A 14 23.65 7.94 -10.32
C VAL A 14 23.65 6.54 -9.68
N PRO A 15 24.72 6.08 -9.06
CA PRO A 15 24.78 4.79 -8.39
C PRO A 15 23.83 4.68 -7.19
N ASP A 16 23.41 3.45 -6.85
CA ASP A 16 22.46 3.15 -5.76
C ASP A 16 22.89 3.71 -4.42
N PHE A 17 24.17 3.56 -4.06
CA PHE A 17 24.66 4.04 -2.76
C PHE A 17 24.55 5.55 -2.60
N ILE A 18 24.71 6.32 -3.69
CA ILE A 18 24.52 7.79 -3.68
C ILE A 18 23.04 8.12 -3.49
N ILE A 19 22.12 7.41 -4.18
CA ILE A 19 20.68 7.57 -4.00
C ILE A 19 20.29 7.27 -2.55
N LYS A 20 20.80 6.18 -1.96
CA LYS A 20 20.54 5.83 -0.57
C LYS A 20 21.04 6.88 0.43
N ILE A 21 22.23 7.44 0.21
CA ILE A 21 22.76 8.53 1.05
C ILE A 21 21.87 9.77 0.95
N ALA A 22 21.45 10.14 -0.27
CA ALA A 22 20.56 11.28 -0.49
C ALA A 22 19.18 11.04 0.16
N ALA A 23 18.61 9.84 0.00
CA ALA A 23 17.35 9.45 0.63
C ALA A 23 17.44 9.54 2.16
N LEU A 24 18.51 9.01 2.77
CA LEU A 24 18.74 9.08 4.21
C LEU A 24 18.82 10.55 4.69
N PHE A 25 19.55 11.39 3.98
CA PHE A 25 19.72 12.80 4.33
C PHE A 25 18.37 13.55 4.25
N LEU A 26 17.62 13.39 3.16
CA LEU A 26 16.32 14.04 2.96
C LEU A 26 15.29 13.57 4.00
N SER A 27 15.22 12.27 4.26
CA SER A 27 14.31 11.71 5.26
C SER A 27 14.66 12.16 6.68
N SER A 28 15.96 12.20 7.03
CA SER A 28 16.42 12.71 8.33
C SER A 28 16.09 14.17 8.52
N ARG A 29 16.24 15.00 7.47
CA ARG A 29 15.86 16.40 7.49
C ARG A 29 14.35 16.57 7.70
N ARG A 30 13.53 15.78 6.98
CA ARG A 30 12.07 15.83 7.13
C ARG A 30 11.63 15.48 8.55
N LEU A 31 12.21 14.43 9.14
CA LEU A 31 11.91 14.04 10.53
C LEU A 31 12.38 15.04 11.58
N ALA A 32 13.32 15.91 11.24
CA ALA A 32 13.82 16.97 12.13
C ALA A 32 13.01 18.28 12.03
N GLU A 33 11.99 18.37 11.18
CA GLU A 33 11.12 19.54 11.07
C GLU A 33 10.34 19.75 12.38
N PRO A 34 10.49 20.93 13.08
CA PRO A 34 9.90 21.13 14.40
C PRO A 34 8.37 21.05 14.43
N ASP A 35 7.74 21.44 13.31
CA ASP A 35 6.28 21.53 13.21
C ASP A 35 5.61 20.21 12.80
N LEU A 36 6.38 19.17 12.52
CA LEU A 36 5.83 17.93 12.00
C LEU A 36 4.87 17.26 13.01
N ALA A 37 5.25 17.20 14.27
CA ALA A 37 4.39 16.67 15.34
C ALA A 37 3.30 17.69 15.76
N ALA A 38 3.62 18.98 15.77
CA ALA A 38 2.68 20.06 16.16
C ALA A 38 1.48 20.19 15.21
N ASN A 39 1.65 19.83 13.94
CA ASN A 39 0.58 19.87 12.94
C ASN A 39 -0.41 18.70 13.02
N LYS A 40 -0.15 17.67 13.85
CA LYS A 40 -0.95 16.46 13.94
C LYS A 40 -2.44 16.72 14.20
N GLU A 41 -2.77 17.56 15.19
CA GLU A 41 -4.17 17.90 15.51
C GLU A 41 -4.90 18.56 14.33
N LYS A 42 -4.20 19.43 13.60
CA LYS A 42 -4.74 20.03 12.38
C LYS A 42 -5.03 18.97 11.31
N ILE A 43 -4.11 18.03 11.13
CA ILE A 43 -4.29 16.92 10.16
C ILE A 43 -5.48 16.06 10.56
N ILE A 44 -5.60 15.66 11.83
CA ILE A 44 -6.72 14.87 12.33
C ILE A 44 -8.06 15.56 12.05
N LYS A 45 -8.12 16.87 12.28
CA LYS A 45 -9.32 17.66 11.99
C LYS A 45 -9.65 17.65 10.49
N LEU A 46 -8.66 17.78 9.62
CA LEU A 46 -8.85 17.70 8.16
C LEU A 46 -9.27 16.30 7.69
N LEU A 47 -8.90 15.25 8.40
CA LEU A 47 -9.33 13.87 8.11
C LEU A 47 -10.79 13.57 8.53
N SER A 48 -11.50 14.56 9.04
CA SER A 48 -12.93 14.46 9.41
C SER A 48 -13.86 15.11 8.39
N ASP A 49 -13.32 15.72 7.33
CA ASP A 49 -14.09 16.53 6.38
C ASP A 49 -13.71 16.24 4.93
N GLY A 50 -14.58 16.63 3.99
CA GLY A 50 -14.36 16.42 2.56
C GLY A 50 -14.65 14.99 2.06
N ASN A 51 -14.15 14.68 0.88
CA ASN A 51 -14.30 13.36 0.26
C ASN A 51 -13.47 12.29 1.01
N ILE A 52 -13.90 11.03 0.95
CA ILE A 52 -13.18 9.89 1.55
C ILE A 52 -11.81 9.74 0.90
N ALA A 53 -11.72 9.83 -0.42
CA ALA A 53 -10.47 9.81 -1.15
C ALA A 53 -10.43 10.98 -2.14
N GLU A 54 -9.28 11.67 -2.19
CA GLU A 54 -9.00 12.72 -3.16
C GLU A 54 -8.06 12.19 -4.25
N LYS A 55 -8.12 12.82 -5.44
CA LYS A 55 -7.21 12.50 -6.56
C LYS A 55 -7.15 11.01 -6.90
N THR A 56 -8.29 10.31 -6.80
CA THR A 56 -8.39 8.88 -7.09
C THR A 56 -7.92 8.52 -8.51
N LEU A 57 -8.14 9.42 -9.47
CA LEU A 57 -7.64 9.27 -10.85
C LEU A 57 -6.11 9.39 -10.91
N ASP A 58 -5.52 10.38 -10.22
CA ASP A 58 -4.05 10.57 -10.20
C ASP A 58 -3.37 9.41 -9.49
N ALA A 59 -3.92 8.94 -8.36
CA ALA A 59 -3.43 7.77 -7.65
C ALA A 59 -3.51 6.49 -8.51
N ASN A 60 -4.58 6.35 -9.30
CA ASN A 60 -4.72 5.26 -10.27
C ASN A 60 -3.61 5.31 -11.31
N GLN A 61 -3.36 6.47 -11.91
CA GLN A 61 -2.30 6.64 -12.91
C GLN A 61 -0.91 6.35 -12.34
N GLN A 62 -0.65 6.73 -11.10
CA GLN A 62 0.64 6.54 -10.46
C GLN A 62 0.92 5.09 -10.02
N HIS A 63 -0.11 4.39 -9.53
CA HIS A 63 0.06 3.07 -8.91
C HIS A 63 -0.64 1.93 -9.64
N TYR A 64 -1.70 2.18 -10.39
CA TYR A 64 -2.61 1.14 -10.88
C TYR A 64 -2.71 1.07 -12.41
N GLU A 65 -2.34 2.13 -13.13
CA GLU A 65 -2.19 2.11 -14.59
C GLU A 65 -0.79 1.66 -15.05
N VAL A 66 0.03 1.22 -14.10
CA VAL A 66 1.29 0.52 -14.40
C VAL A 66 0.93 -0.88 -14.91
N PRO A 67 1.54 -1.34 -16.02
CA PRO A 67 1.20 -2.64 -16.59
C PRO A 67 1.25 -3.78 -15.55
N PRO A 68 0.22 -4.64 -15.47
CA PRO A 68 0.20 -5.78 -14.54
C PRO A 68 1.43 -6.69 -14.68
N GLU A 69 1.96 -6.80 -15.90
CA GLU A 69 3.16 -7.57 -16.23
C GLU A 69 4.40 -7.07 -15.48
N PHE A 70 4.49 -5.78 -15.21
CA PHE A 70 5.56 -5.21 -14.40
C PHE A 70 5.52 -5.77 -12.98
N PHE A 71 4.36 -5.75 -12.33
CA PHE A 71 4.21 -6.26 -10.96
C PHE A 71 4.51 -7.75 -10.87
N LYS A 72 4.15 -8.56 -11.87
CA LYS A 72 4.53 -9.97 -11.96
C LYS A 72 6.04 -10.21 -12.04
N LYS A 73 6.81 -9.21 -12.51
CA LYS A 73 8.28 -9.29 -12.58
C LYS A 73 8.98 -8.80 -11.34
N VAL A 74 8.32 -7.95 -10.55
CA VAL A 74 8.94 -7.24 -9.42
C VAL A 74 8.51 -7.81 -8.07
N LEU A 75 7.23 -8.10 -7.89
CA LEU A 75 6.68 -8.64 -6.64
C LEU A 75 6.95 -10.13 -6.49
N GLY A 76 6.65 -10.69 -5.34
CA GLY A 76 6.66 -12.14 -5.12
C GLY A 76 5.43 -12.84 -5.72
N GLN A 77 5.33 -14.14 -5.46
CA GLN A 77 4.29 -15.01 -6.06
C GLN A 77 2.86 -14.61 -5.74
N ARG A 78 2.61 -13.94 -4.60
CA ARG A 78 1.29 -13.46 -4.21
C ARG A 78 0.96 -12.07 -4.75
N LEU A 79 1.87 -11.44 -5.48
CA LEU A 79 1.75 -10.07 -5.98
C LEU A 79 1.37 -9.07 -4.87
N LYS A 80 1.99 -9.24 -3.71
CA LYS A 80 1.75 -8.39 -2.54
C LYS A 80 2.52 -7.08 -2.67
N TYR A 81 1.83 -6.01 -3.12
CA TYR A 81 2.39 -4.66 -3.23
C TYR A 81 2.18 -3.89 -1.92
N SER A 82 2.67 -4.48 -0.82
CA SER A 82 2.67 -3.95 0.55
C SER A 82 3.72 -4.69 1.38
N CYS A 83 3.95 -4.27 2.62
CA CYS A 83 4.95 -4.87 3.51
C CYS A 83 4.78 -6.38 3.67
N SER A 84 5.85 -7.16 3.56
CA SER A 84 5.93 -8.60 3.81
C SER A 84 6.67 -8.88 5.12
N LEU A 85 6.47 -10.02 5.76
CA LEU A 85 7.05 -10.36 7.08
C LEU A 85 8.30 -11.22 6.91
N PHE A 86 9.46 -10.66 7.17
CA PHE A 86 10.76 -11.33 7.09
C PHE A 86 11.23 -11.80 8.46
N ASP A 87 10.62 -12.83 8.99
CA ASP A 87 11.15 -13.54 10.14
C ASP A 87 12.20 -14.54 9.65
N ASN A 88 13.44 -14.43 10.17
CA ASN A 88 14.59 -15.21 9.71
C ASN A 88 15.08 -14.86 8.27
N GLN A 89 15.90 -15.75 7.69
CA GLN A 89 16.43 -15.63 6.34
C GLN A 89 15.54 -16.37 5.33
N ILE A 90 14.38 -15.79 5.04
CA ILE A 90 13.41 -16.34 4.10
C ILE A 90 13.39 -15.55 2.78
N THR A 91 12.82 -16.15 1.75
CA THR A 91 12.60 -15.53 0.45
C THR A 91 11.48 -14.48 0.50
N LEU A 92 11.35 -13.67 -0.55
CA LEU A 92 10.23 -12.73 -0.68
C LEU A 92 8.88 -13.46 -0.73
N ASP A 93 8.82 -14.60 -1.43
CA ASP A 93 7.59 -15.39 -1.57
C ASP A 93 7.12 -15.94 -0.21
N GLU A 94 8.04 -16.52 0.57
CA GLU A 94 7.76 -16.98 1.93
C GLU A 94 7.36 -15.82 2.85
N ALA A 95 8.00 -14.66 2.73
CA ALA A 95 7.67 -13.48 3.52
C ALA A 95 6.28 -12.90 3.17
N GLU A 96 5.84 -13.02 1.92
CA GLU A 96 4.46 -12.67 1.53
C GLU A 96 3.44 -13.60 2.23
N ASP A 97 3.66 -14.91 2.21
CA ASP A 97 2.79 -15.89 2.86
C ASP A 97 2.75 -15.71 4.39
N GLU A 98 3.91 -15.50 5.04
CA GLU A 98 3.99 -15.23 6.48
C GLU A 98 3.19 -13.97 6.88
N MET A 99 3.26 -12.90 6.10
CA MET A 99 2.48 -11.70 6.38
C MET A 99 0.98 -11.93 6.17
N LEU A 100 0.58 -12.68 5.17
CA LEU A 100 -0.82 -13.01 4.91
C LEU A 100 -1.40 -13.88 6.05
N ASP A 101 -0.62 -14.83 6.56
CA ASP A 101 -1.00 -15.63 7.73
C ASP A 101 -1.12 -14.78 8.99
N LEU A 102 -0.21 -13.83 9.19
CA LEU A 102 -0.31 -12.87 10.29
C LEU A 102 -1.59 -12.02 10.21
N TYR A 103 -1.99 -11.59 9.01
CA TYR A 103 -3.25 -10.86 8.82
C TYR A 103 -4.46 -11.73 9.17
N ILE A 104 -4.49 -12.98 8.72
CA ILE A 104 -5.56 -13.94 9.06
C ILE A 104 -5.68 -14.10 10.58
N GLN A 105 -4.56 -14.29 11.26
CA GLN A 105 -4.53 -14.44 12.72
C GLN A 105 -5.02 -13.17 13.44
N ARG A 106 -4.49 -12.00 13.06
CA ARG A 106 -4.82 -10.72 13.72
C ARG A 106 -6.24 -10.24 13.42
N ALA A 107 -6.75 -10.52 12.24
CA ALA A 107 -8.13 -10.22 11.85
C ALA A 107 -9.12 -11.26 12.39
N ASP A 108 -8.65 -12.33 13.06
CA ASP A 108 -9.48 -13.40 13.60
C ASP A 108 -10.40 -14.02 12.53
N ILE A 109 -9.77 -14.38 11.40
CA ILE A 109 -10.46 -14.97 10.25
C ILE A 109 -10.58 -16.48 10.41
N SER A 110 -11.77 -17.01 10.17
CA SER A 110 -12.07 -18.44 10.17
C SER A 110 -12.90 -18.83 8.96
N ASN A 111 -12.90 -20.12 8.64
CA ASN A 111 -13.66 -20.64 7.52
C ASN A 111 -15.18 -20.44 7.72
N GLY A 112 -15.90 -20.14 6.66
CA GLY A 112 -17.35 -19.90 6.67
C GLY A 112 -17.77 -18.45 6.84
N GLN A 113 -16.83 -17.51 6.99
CA GLN A 113 -17.10 -16.07 7.15
C GLN A 113 -17.33 -15.36 5.81
N ASP A 114 -18.18 -14.31 5.84
CA ASP A 114 -18.24 -13.29 4.80
C ASP A 114 -17.16 -12.23 5.04
N ILE A 115 -16.19 -12.11 4.10
CA ILE A 115 -15.00 -11.26 4.24
C ILE A 115 -14.98 -10.21 3.14
N LEU A 116 -14.75 -8.95 3.51
CA LEU A 116 -14.50 -7.84 2.58
C LEU A 116 -13.02 -7.49 2.59
N ASP A 117 -12.38 -7.50 1.42
CA ASP A 117 -11.04 -6.96 1.18
C ASP A 117 -11.16 -5.58 0.53
N LEU A 118 -10.98 -4.52 1.32
CA LEU A 118 -11.14 -3.13 0.90
C LEU A 118 -9.82 -2.57 0.40
N GLY A 119 -9.73 -2.28 -0.89
CA GLY A 119 -8.49 -1.91 -1.54
C GLY A 119 -7.61 -3.12 -1.84
N CYS A 120 -8.20 -4.14 -2.45
CA CYS A 120 -7.61 -5.48 -2.61
C CYS A 120 -6.34 -5.54 -3.48
N GLY A 121 -5.96 -4.46 -4.16
CA GLY A 121 -4.79 -4.44 -5.05
C GLY A 121 -4.85 -5.57 -6.08
N TRP A 122 -3.75 -6.29 -6.27
CA TRP A 122 -3.67 -7.45 -7.17
C TRP A 122 -4.28 -8.74 -6.60
N GLY A 123 -5.03 -8.62 -5.49
CA GLY A 123 -5.73 -9.74 -4.87
C GLY A 123 -4.85 -10.64 -4.02
N SER A 124 -3.72 -10.15 -3.55
CA SER A 124 -2.79 -10.90 -2.70
C SER A 124 -3.51 -11.55 -1.51
N PHE A 125 -4.20 -10.76 -0.70
CA PHE A 125 -4.97 -11.26 0.43
C PHE A 125 -6.24 -12.02 -0.02
N SER A 126 -7.00 -11.45 -0.96
CA SER A 126 -8.27 -12.04 -1.42
C SER A 126 -8.12 -13.46 -1.96
N LEU A 127 -7.14 -13.68 -2.86
CA LEU A 127 -6.90 -15.00 -3.46
C LEU A 127 -6.35 -15.98 -2.42
N TYR A 128 -5.45 -15.52 -1.55
CA TYR A 128 -4.91 -16.34 -0.46
C TYR A 128 -5.99 -16.80 0.52
N ALA A 129 -6.86 -15.88 0.95
CA ALA A 129 -7.98 -16.19 1.83
C ALA A 129 -8.99 -17.14 1.16
N ALA A 130 -9.29 -16.94 -0.13
CA ALA A 130 -10.19 -17.81 -0.86
C ALA A 130 -9.66 -19.24 -1.02
N GLU A 131 -8.34 -19.41 -1.20
CA GLU A 131 -7.67 -20.72 -1.21
C GLU A 131 -7.72 -21.40 0.16
N LYS A 132 -7.45 -20.62 1.21
CA LYS A 132 -7.31 -21.15 2.58
C LYS A 132 -8.65 -21.46 3.24
N PHE A 133 -9.71 -20.75 2.88
CA PHE A 133 -11.04 -20.83 3.48
C PHE A 133 -12.12 -21.06 2.42
N PRO A 134 -12.28 -22.30 1.96
CA PRO A 134 -13.17 -22.63 0.83
C PRO A 134 -14.66 -22.39 1.10
N ASP A 135 -15.10 -22.39 2.37
CA ASP A 135 -16.50 -22.14 2.74
C ASP A 135 -16.77 -20.64 3.03
N SER A 136 -15.73 -19.80 3.10
CA SER A 136 -15.85 -18.34 3.24
C SER A 136 -16.22 -17.71 1.90
N LYS A 137 -16.84 -16.53 1.96
CA LYS A 137 -17.12 -15.69 0.78
C LYS A 137 -16.27 -14.44 0.82
N ILE A 138 -15.40 -14.29 -0.16
CA ILE A 138 -14.48 -13.16 -0.26
C ILE A 138 -15.04 -12.14 -1.26
N THR A 139 -15.26 -10.91 -0.80
CA THR A 139 -15.60 -9.78 -1.67
C THR A 139 -14.39 -8.86 -1.76
N SER A 140 -13.86 -8.68 -2.95
CA SER A 140 -12.65 -7.88 -3.21
C SER A 140 -13.04 -6.58 -3.89
N LEU A 141 -12.68 -5.43 -3.31
CA LEU A 141 -12.96 -4.12 -3.88
C LEU A 141 -11.70 -3.39 -4.31
N SER A 142 -11.70 -2.88 -5.53
CA SER A 142 -10.73 -1.94 -6.07
C SER A 142 -11.39 -0.96 -7.02
N ASN A 143 -10.81 0.22 -7.20
CA ASN A 143 -11.23 1.18 -8.22
C ASN A 143 -10.56 0.93 -9.59
N SER A 144 -9.61 -0.01 -9.68
CA SER A 144 -8.88 -0.37 -10.90
C SER A 144 -9.54 -1.54 -11.64
N ASN A 145 -9.87 -1.31 -12.93
CA ASN A 145 -10.36 -2.38 -13.80
C ASN A 145 -9.34 -3.51 -13.97
N ASP A 146 -8.07 -3.17 -14.11
CA ASP A 146 -7.00 -4.14 -14.37
C ASP A 146 -6.81 -5.08 -13.19
N GLN A 147 -6.85 -4.53 -11.97
CA GLN A 147 -6.79 -5.34 -10.75
C GLN A 147 -7.99 -6.28 -10.63
N ILE A 148 -9.20 -5.79 -10.86
CA ILE A 148 -10.42 -6.61 -10.81
C ILE A 148 -10.41 -7.72 -11.87
N ASN A 149 -10.03 -7.38 -13.10
CA ASN A 149 -9.93 -8.38 -14.19
C ASN A 149 -8.85 -9.42 -13.89
N PHE A 150 -7.72 -8.98 -13.33
CA PHE A 150 -6.66 -9.89 -12.91
C PHE A 150 -7.15 -10.87 -11.84
N ILE A 151 -7.79 -10.40 -10.76
CA ILE A 151 -8.34 -11.26 -9.70
C ILE A 151 -9.33 -12.27 -10.27
N LYS A 152 -10.27 -11.83 -11.12
CA LYS A 152 -11.23 -12.72 -11.78
C LYS A 152 -10.55 -13.77 -12.63
N SER A 153 -9.50 -13.42 -13.36
CA SER A 153 -8.72 -14.36 -14.16
C SER A 153 -8.00 -15.40 -13.31
N GLN A 154 -7.36 -14.97 -12.22
CA GLN A 154 -6.66 -15.85 -11.28
C GLN A 154 -7.63 -16.79 -10.54
N ALA A 155 -8.78 -16.26 -10.11
CA ALA A 155 -9.84 -17.07 -9.50
C ALA A 155 -10.31 -18.18 -10.43
N LYS A 156 -10.49 -17.87 -11.73
CA LYS A 156 -10.84 -18.87 -12.75
C LYS A 156 -9.75 -19.93 -12.94
N ILE A 157 -8.47 -19.53 -13.07
CA ILE A 157 -7.33 -20.42 -13.23
C ILE A 157 -7.20 -21.39 -12.04
N LYS A 158 -7.38 -20.86 -10.82
CA LYS A 158 -7.29 -21.62 -9.56
C LYS A 158 -8.59 -22.33 -9.17
N ASN A 159 -9.64 -22.23 -10.01
CA ASN A 159 -10.98 -22.80 -9.76
C ASN A 159 -11.60 -22.34 -8.42
N LEU A 160 -11.33 -21.12 -7.99
CA LEU A 160 -11.93 -20.53 -6.80
C LEU A 160 -13.33 -20.01 -7.12
N LYS A 161 -14.35 -20.49 -6.38
CA LYS A 161 -15.76 -20.16 -6.59
C LYS A 161 -16.32 -19.25 -5.49
N ASN A 162 -15.51 -18.98 -4.50
CA ASN A 162 -15.87 -18.28 -3.28
C ASN A 162 -15.31 -16.84 -3.23
N ILE A 163 -14.90 -16.28 -4.37
CA ILE A 163 -14.40 -14.92 -4.50
C ILE A 163 -15.20 -14.12 -5.53
N ASP A 164 -15.60 -12.92 -5.16
CA ASP A 164 -16.23 -11.93 -6.05
C ASP A 164 -15.39 -10.65 -6.04
N ALA A 165 -14.99 -10.20 -7.23
CA ALA A 165 -14.17 -9.00 -7.40
C ALA A 165 -14.99 -7.90 -8.09
N ILE A 166 -15.16 -6.74 -7.42
CA ILE A 166 -16.05 -5.66 -7.78
C ILE A 166 -15.26 -4.37 -7.94
N LYS A 167 -15.41 -3.70 -9.08
CA LYS A 167 -14.90 -2.34 -9.24
C LYS A 167 -15.79 -1.36 -8.50
N MET A 168 -15.21 -0.62 -7.55
CA MET A 168 -15.93 0.39 -6.78
C MET A 168 -15.00 1.50 -6.32
N ASP A 169 -15.44 2.75 -6.45
CA ASP A 169 -14.79 3.90 -5.82
C ASP A 169 -15.23 3.97 -4.35
N VAL A 170 -14.29 4.08 -3.45
CA VAL A 170 -14.54 4.16 -2.00
C VAL A 170 -15.41 5.38 -1.62
N ASN A 171 -15.38 6.45 -2.40
CA ASN A 171 -16.28 7.60 -2.22
C ASN A 171 -17.77 7.24 -2.42
N HIS A 172 -18.05 6.14 -3.10
CA HIS A 172 -19.37 5.64 -3.39
C HIS A 172 -19.61 4.24 -2.80
N LEU A 173 -18.90 3.91 -1.72
CA LEU A 173 -18.98 2.60 -1.07
C LEU A 173 -20.40 2.30 -0.59
N ARG A 174 -21.07 1.38 -1.28
CA ARG A 174 -22.41 0.87 -0.94
C ARG A 174 -22.49 -0.60 -1.32
N LEU A 175 -22.77 -1.43 -0.35
CA LEU A 175 -22.98 -2.87 -0.53
C LEU A 175 -24.26 -3.27 0.24
N ASP A 176 -25.09 -4.10 -0.37
CA ASP A 176 -26.35 -4.57 0.21
C ASP A 176 -26.17 -5.81 1.09
N LYS A 177 -24.98 -6.00 1.64
CA LYS A 177 -24.65 -7.09 2.57
C LYS A 177 -23.74 -6.63 3.69
N LYS A 178 -23.73 -7.39 4.78
CA LYS A 178 -22.83 -7.20 5.91
C LYS A 178 -21.76 -8.29 5.94
N PHE A 179 -20.67 -8.01 6.65
CA PHE A 179 -19.50 -8.85 6.70
C PHE A 179 -19.11 -9.21 8.14
N ASP A 180 -18.60 -10.43 8.32
CA ASP A 180 -17.96 -10.85 9.56
C ASP A 180 -16.62 -10.15 9.76
N ARG A 181 -15.88 -9.97 8.67
CA ARG A 181 -14.56 -9.33 8.65
C ARG A 181 -14.44 -8.35 7.49
N ILE A 182 -13.88 -7.21 7.79
CA ILE A 182 -13.41 -6.26 6.78
C ILE A 182 -11.89 -6.15 6.97
N VAL A 183 -11.14 -6.34 5.90
CA VAL A 183 -9.67 -6.23 5.87
C VAL A 183 -9.29 -5.11 4.93
N SER A 184 -8.36 -4.26 5.35
CA SER A 184 -7.79 -3.21 4.51
C SER A 184 -6.29 -3.13 4.75
N ILE A 185 -5.50 -3.29 3.69
CA ILE A 185 -4.04 -3.40 3.75
C ILE A 185 -3.43 -2.30 2.91
N GLU A 186 -2.73 -1.37 3.58
CA GLU A 186 -2.03 -0.23 2.98
C GLU A 186 -2.90 0.55 1.97
N MET A 187 -4.11 0.85 2.38
CA MET A 187 -5.09 1.60 1.59
C MET A 187 -5.52 2.91 2.29
N PHE A 188 -5.55 2.93 3.63
CA PHE A 188 -5.94 4.10 4.39
C PHE A 188 -5.00 5.28 4.19
N GLU A 189 -3.76 5.05 3.82
CA GLU A 189 -2.78 6.07 3.43
C GLU A 189 -3.18 6.89 2.19
N HIS A 190 -4.13 6.38 1.41
CA HIS A 190 -4.71 7.07 0.26
C HIS A 190 -6.04 7.77 0.57
N LEU A 191 -6.50 7.72 1.82
CA LEU A 191 -7.77 8.30 2.25
C LEU A 191 -7.58 9.66 2.93
N ARG A 192 -8.60 10.50 2.81
CA ARG A 192 -8.61 11.87 3.34
C ARG A 192 -9.71 12.11 4.35
N ASN A 193 -10.71 11.26 4.46
CA ASN A 193 -11.78 11.37 5.44
C ASN A 193 -11.97 10.05 6.19
N TYR A 194 -11.20 9.89 7.26
CA TYR A 194 -11.23 8.70 8.12
C TYR A 194 -12.55 8.56 8.87
N LYS A 195 -13.17 9.69 9.28
CA LYS A 195 -14.46 9.68 9.93
C LYS A 195 -15.54 9.07 9.04
N SER A 196 -15.65 9.52 7.80
CA SER A 196 -16.67 9.04 6.87
C SER A 196 -16.45 7.59 6.46
N ILE A 197 -15.21 7.18 6.17
CA ILE A 197 -14.94 5.79 5.79
C ILE A 197 -15.21 4.83 6.96
N LEU A 198 -14.77 5.14 8.17
CA LEU A 198 -15.01 4.29 9.34
C LEU A 198 -16.51 4.19 9.67
N ASN A 199 -17.27 5.27 9.50
CA ASN A 199 -18.73 5.22 9.60
C ASN A 199 -19.35 4.29 8.56
N SER A 200 -18.93 4.38 7.31
CA SER A 200 -19.40 3.50 6.23
C SER A 200 -19.06 2.03 6.51
N LEU A 201 -17.83 1.76 6.93
CA LEU A 201 -17.37 0.40 7.25
C LEU A 201 -18.10 -0.19 8.46
N SER A 202 -18.38 0.61 9.49
CA SER A 202 -19.17 0.15 10.65
C SER A 202 -20.56 -0.32 10.25
N SER A 203 -21.21 0.35 9.30
CA SER A 203 -22.53 -0.02 8.79
C SER A 203 -22.52 -1.33 7.98
N LEU A 204 -21.37 -1.70 7.41
CA LEU A 204 -21.17 -2.94 6.66
C LEU A 204 -20.73 -4.12 7.54
N LEU A 205 -20.43 -3.92 8.82
CA LEU A 205 -20.11 -4.99 9.75
C LEU A 205 -21.36 -5.62 10.36
N LEU A 206 -21.32 -6.92 10.59
CA LEU A 206 -22.23 -7.60 11.49
C LEU A 206 -21.99 -7.13 12.93
N ASP A 207 -22.92 -7.40 13.87
CA ASP A 207 -22.82 -6.95 15.27
C ASP A 207 -21.53 -7.40 15.97
N ASN A 208 -21.02 -8.59 15.65
CA ASN A 208 -19.74 -9.12 16.13
C ASN A 208 -18.63 -9.04 15.08
N GLY A 209 -18.85 -8.26 14.01
CA GLY A 209 -17.90 -8.09 12.92
C GLY A 209 -16.68 -7.28 13.36
N LYS A 210 -15.54 -7.52 12.70
CA LYS A 210 -14.28 -6.82 13.00
C LYS A 210 -13.70 -6.18 11.74
N LEU A 211 -13.17 -4.98 11.90
CA LEU A 211 -12.34 -4.31 10.92
C LEU A 211 -10.86 -4.52 11.29
N PHE A 212 -10.08 -5.06 10.37
CA PHE A 212 -8.62 -5.12 10.46
C PHE A 212 -8.01 -4.12 9.48
N VAL A 213 -7.10 -3.30 9.96
CA VAL A 213 -6.37 -2.33 9.12
C VAL A 213 -4.87 -2.50 9.33
N HIS A 214 -4.12 -2.64 8.24
CA HIS A 214 -2.67 -2.53 8.23
C HIS A 214 -2.28 -1.27 7.46
N ILE A 215 -1.48 -0.41 8.06
CA ILE A 215 -0.94 0.82 7.46
C ILE A 215 0.56 0.92 7.75
N PHE A 216 1.31 1.59 6.86
CA PHE A 216 2.56 2.17 7.30
C PHE A 216 2.28 3.49 8.05
N CYS A 217 3.12 3.84 9.01
CA CYS A 217 2.87 5.03 9.82
C CYS A 217 4.17 5.65 10.34
N ASN A 218 4.09 6.93 10.71
CA ASN A 218 5.11 7.56 11.54
C ASN A 218 4.75 7.36 13.02
N LYS A 219 5.77 7.25 13.88
CA LYS A 219 5.57 7.02 15.32
C LYS A 219 4.71 8.11 16.00
N GLU A 220 4.90 9.37 15.63
CA GLU A 220 4.32 10.51 16.32
C GLU A 220 3.56 11.48 15.39
N ALA A 221 4.06 11.68 14.17
CA ALA A 221 3.54 12.69 13.25
C ALA A 221 2.54 12.12 12.25
N ALA A 222 1.58 12.96 11.86
CA ALA A 222 0.75 12.77 10.68
C ALA A 222 0.92 13.96 9.75
N TYR A 223 1.03 13.71 8.44
CA TYR A 223 1.14 14.78 7.45
C TYR A 223 0.69 14.33 6.06
N PHE A 224 0.18 15.26 5.27
CA PHE A 224 -0.18 15.02 3.89
C PHE A 224 1.05 15.01 2.98
N TYR A 225 1.00 14.17 1.96
CA TYR A 225 1.96 14.20 0.87
C TYR A 225 1.56 15.30 -0.13
N GLU A 226 2.29 16.42 -0.09
CA GLU A 226 2.10 17.60 -0.94
C GLU A 226 3.36 17.90 -1.73
N VAL A 227 3.21 18.42 -2.95
CA VAL A 227 4.33 18.81 -3.81
C VAL A 227 4.58 20.31 -3.62
N ASN A 228 5.50 20.66 -2.75
CA ASN A 228 5.89 22.05 -2.43
C ASN A 228 7.24 22.42 -3.03
N SER A 229 8.04 21.45 -3.44
CA SER A 229 9.39 21.64 -3.96
C SER A 229 9.81 20.55 -4.95
N ASP A 230 10.93 20.76 -5.64
CA ASP A 230 11.54 19.72 -6.49
C ASP A 230 12.01 18.49 -5.68
N PHE A 231 12.18 18.61 -4.34
CA PHE A 231 12.59 17.51 -3.46
C PHE A 231 11.43 16.57 -3.10
N ASP A 232 10.17 16.97 -3.34
CA ASP A 232 9.00 16.15 -3.13
C ASP A 232 8.78 15.17 -4.29
N TRP A 233 9.90 14.66 -4.82
CA TRP A 233 9.92 13.77 -5.97
C TRP A 233 9.08 12.51 -5.75
N MET A 234 9.20 11.90 -4.57
CA MET A 234 8.45 10.68 -4.21
C MET A 234 6.94 10.95 -4.15
N THR A 235 6.54 12.06 -3.57
CA THR A 235 5.15 12.52 -3.58
C THR A 235 4.64 12.71 -4.99
N LYS A 236 5.41 13.42 -5.83
CA LYS A 236 5.02 13.75 -7.19
C LYS A 236 4.72 12.52 -8.05
N TYR A 237 5.50 11.44 -7.90
CA TYR A 237 5.42 10.27 -8.78
C TYR A 237 4.73 9.05 -8.15
N PHE A 238 4.61 8.98 -6.80
CA PHE A 238 4.13 7.79 -6.12
C PHE A 238 3.10 8.01 -5.01
N PHE A 239 3.02 9.21 -4.39
CA PHE A 239 2.15 9.42 -3.22
C PHE A 239 1.27 10.67 -3.31
N LEU A 240 0.99 11.17 -4.51
CA LEU A 240 0.17 12.37 -4.66
C LEU A 240 -1.22 12.17 -4.07
N GLY A 241 -1.60 13.06 -3.15
CA GLY A 241 -2.89 12.99 -2.47
C GLY A 241 -2.95 12.02 -1.29
N GLY A 242 -1.86 11.30 -0.97
CA GLY A 242 -1.77 10.42 0.17
C GLY A 242 -1.44 11.13 1.49
N ILE A 243 -1.37 10.34 2.56
CA ILE A 243 -1.00 10.77 3.91
C ILE A 243 0.05 9.82 4.49
N MET A 244 0.97 10.35 5.30
CA MET A 244 1.68 9.59 6.31
C MET A 244 0.85 9.66 7.59
N PRO A 245 0.19 8.58 8.01
CA PRO A 245 -0.57 8.56 9.25
C PRO A 245 0.36 8.45 10.46
N SER A 246 -0.09 8.91 11.62
CA SER A 246 0.57 8.60 12.89
C SER A 246 0.12 7.23 13.40
N LYS A 247 0.98 6.60 14.22
CA LYS A 247 0.71 5.29 14.82
C LYS A 247 -0.64 5.23 15.56
N ASP A 248 -1.03 6.30 16.21
CA ASP A 248 -2.26 6.41 17.03
C ASP A 248 -3.46 6.99 16.26
N ILE A 249 -3.37 7.13 14.94
CA ILE A 249 -4.36 7.85 14.13
C ILE A 249 -5.79 7.36 14.35
N PHE A 250 -6.01 6.06 14.49
CA PHE A 250 -7.35 5.49 14.67
C PHE A 250 -7.97 5.78 16.04
N SER A 251 -7.19 6.14 17.05
CA SER A 251 -7.72 6.51 18.37
C SER A 251 -8.53 7.80 18.37
N TYR A 252 -8.36 8.62 17.32
CA TYR A 252 -9.08 9.89 17.14
C TYR A 252 -10.45 9.72 16.44
N PHE A 253 -10.76 8.52 15.92
CA PHE A 253 -11.97 8.23 15.13
C PHE A 253 -12.73 7.05 15.74
N ASN A 254 -13.15 7.18 16.99
CA ASN A 254 -13.78 6.11 17.79
C ASN A 254 -15.31 6.24 17.93
N GLU A 255 -15.96 7.04 17.09
CA GLU A 255 -17.40 7.29 17.17
C GLU A 255 -18.25 6.04 16.87
N ASN A 256 -17.82 5.22 15.88
CA ASN A 256 -18.56 4.06 15.40
C ASN A 256 -17.82 2.73 15.59
N LEU A 257 -16.50 2.77 15.70
CA LEU A 257 -15.63 1.61 15.88
C LEU A 257 -14.61 1.91 16.97
N THR A 258 -14.31 0.94 17.82
CA THR A 258 -13.32 1.07 18.88
C THR A 258 -12.12 0.19 18.57
N VAL A 259 -10.92 0.73 18.74
CA VAL A 259 -9.67 -0.05 18.61
C VAL A 259 -9.60 -1.04 19.78
N ILE A 260 -9.66 -2.33 19.48
CA ILE A 260 -9.58 -3.41 20.48
C ILE A 260 -8.16 -3.97 20.62
N ASN A 261 -7.38 -3.96 19.53
CA ASN A 261 -5.99 -4.40 19.52
C ASN A 261 -5.18 -3.54 18.57
N GLN A 262 -3.91 -3.32 18.90
CA GLN A 262 -2.94 -2.66 18.04
C GLN A 262 -1.60 -3.39 18.15
N TRP A 263 -0.96 -3.62 17.01
CA TRP A 263 0.34 -4.29 16.92
C TRP A 263 1.29 -3.46 16.08
N ASP A 264 2.55 -3.50 16.45
CA ASP A 264 3.62 -2.93 15.64
C ASP A 264 4.23 -4.01 14.76
N VAL A 265 4.53 -3.65 13.53
CA VAL A 265 5.40 -4.39 12.61
C VAL A 265 6.61 -3.51 12.35
N ASN A 266 7.80 -3.99 12.72
CA ASN A 266 9.01 -3.20 12.58
C ASN A 266 9.28 -2.86 11.10
N GLY A 267 9.63 -1.60 10.82
CA GLY A 267 9.89 -1.11 9.46
C GLY A 267 10.99 -1.86 8.70
N ILE A 268 11.88 -2.57 9.41
CA ILE A 268 12.89 -3.43 8.78
C ILE A 268 12.26 -4.47 7.84
N HIS A 269 11.05 -4.95 8.14
CA HIS A 269 10.32 -5.87 7.26
C HIS A 269 10.00 -5.20 5.91
N TYR A 270 9.55 -3.94 5.93
CA TYR A 270 9.29 -3.20 4.69
C TYR A 270 10.57 -2.84 3.94
N SER A 271 11.65 -2.50 4.67
CA SER A 271 12.97 -2.31 4.07
C SER A 271 13.43 -3.56 3.32
N LYS A 272 13.32 -4.75 3.94
CA LYS A 272 13.64 -6.04 3.31
C LYS A 272 12.72 -6.34 2.11
N THR A 273 11.43 -6.03 2.22
CA THR A 273 10.46 -6.16 1.13
C THR A 273 10.88 -5.32 -0.08
N SER A 274 11.17 -4.03 0.14
CA SER A 274 11.61 -3.10 -0.92
C SER A 274 12.93 -3.55 -1.57
N LYS A 275 13.85 -4.10 -0.78
CA LYS A 275 15.09 -4.71 -1.27
C LYS A 275 14.82 -5.95 -2.13
N GLY A 276 13.83 -6.77 -1.77
CA GLY A 276 13.37 -7.91 -2.56
C GLY A 276 12.83 -7.47 -3.93
N TRP A 277 11.96 -6.47 -3.94
CA TRP A 277 11.42 -5.89 -5.17
C TRP A 277 12.52 -5.28 -6.05
N LEU A 278 13.49 -4.56 -5.45
CA LEU A 278 14.62 -4.00 -6.17
C LEU A 278 15.51 -5.09 -6.80
N LYS A 279 15.75 -6.19 -6.09
CA LYS A 279 16.47 -7.35 -6.63
C LYS A 279 15.76 -7.93 -7.85
N ASN A 280 14.45 -8.11 -7.79
CA ASN A 280 13.65 -8.61 -8.91
C ASN A 280 13.61 -7.61 -10.07
N LEU A 281 13.52 -6.30 -9.79
CA LEU A 281 13.60 -5.23 -10.80
C LEU A 281 14.88 -5.35 -11.61
N TYR A 282 16.03 -5.53 -10.98
CA TYR A 282 17.32 -5.69 -11.66
C TYR A 282 17.42 -7.00 -12.42
N ALA A 283 16.98 -8.10 -11.82
CA ALA A 283 17.02 -9.42 -12.46
C ALA A 283 16.19 -9.46 -13.75
N ASN A 284 15.05 -8.75 -13.78
CA ASN A 284 14.14 -8.73 -14.91
C ASN A 284 14.26 -7.45 -15.77
N ARG A 285 15.40 -6.74 -15.70
CA ARG A 285 15.58 -5.42 -16.34
C ARG A 285 15.16 -5.37 -17.80
N ASN A 286 15.61 -6.31 -18.61
CA ASN A 286 15.33 -6.29 -20.06
C ASN A 286 13.85 -6.53 -20.38
N GLU A 287 13.20 -7.43 -19.66
CA GLU A 287 11.77 -7.70 -19.80
C GLU A 287 10.94 -6.50 -19.35
N ILE A 288 11.30 -5.87 -18.25
CA ILE A 288 10.62 -4.67 -17.74
C ILE A 288 10.77 -3.50 -18.70
N LEU A 289 11.95 -3.28 -19.27
CA LEU A 289 12.15 -2.23 -20.29
C LEU A 289 11.29 -2.50 -21.55
N ASN A 290 11.15 -3.76 -21.95
CA ASN A 290 10.26 -4.12 -23.06
C ASN A 290 8.78 -3.88 -22.72
N ILE A 291 8.34 -4.21 -21.49
CA ILE A 291 6.99 -3.89 -21.02
C ILE A 291 6.77 -2.37 -21.07
N PHE A 292 7.70 -1.60 -20.52
CA PHE A 292 7.58 -0.14 -20.45
C PHE A 292 7.66 0.54 -21.80
N SER A 293 8.36 -0.01 -22.80
CA SER A 293 8.41 0.56 -24.14
C SER A 293 7.05 0.56 -24.86
N ASN A 294 6.13 -0.30 -24.43
CA ASN A 294 4.77 -0.35 -24.96
C ASN A 294 3.80 0.60 -24.24
N HIS A 295 4.22 1.22 -23.11
CA HIS A 295 3.33 2.01 -22.26
C HIS A 295 3.83 3.43 -22.01
N TYR A 296 5.12 3.67 -22.12
CA TYR A 296 5.75 4.95 -21.79
C TYR A 296 6.66 5.44 -22.93
N GLU A 297 6.68 6.74 -23.15
CA GLU A 297 7.58 7.37 -24.13
C GLU A 297 9.07 7.12 -23.81
N ASP A 298 9.41 7.10 -22.53
CA ASP A 298 10.78 6.85 -22.05
C ASP A 298 10.82 5.71 -21.01
N PRO A 299 10.99 4.46 -21.45
CA PRO A 299 11.04 3.29 -20.58
C PRO A 299 12.20 3.32 -19.59
N ILE A 300 13.34 3.95 -19.94
CA ILE A 300 14.52 4.04 -19.06
C ILE A 300 14.22 4.94 -17.87
N ILE A 301 13.55 6.06 -18.06
CA ILE A 301 13.15 6.96 -16.99
C ILE A 301 12.21 6.23 -16.02
N TRP A 302 11.20 5.53 -16.51
CA TRP A 302 10.26 4.81 -15.65
C TRP A 302 10.89 3.65 -14.90
N PHE A 303 11.80 2.90 -15.53
CA PHE A 303 12.60 1.88 -14.85
C PHE A 303 13.38 2.48 -13.68
N ASN A 304 14.07 3.61 -13.90
CA ASN A 304 14.85 4.26 -12.86
C ASN A 304 13.98 4.94 -11.81
N ARG A 305 12.78 5.41 -12.13
CA ARG A 305 11.82 5.92 -11.14
C ARG A 305 11.43 4.82 -10.17
N TRP A 306 11.10 3.62 -10.63
CA TRP A 306 10.84 2.46 -9.79
C TRP A 306 12.06 2.05 -8.97
N ARG A 307 13.24 2.09 -9.56
CA ARG A 307 14.51 1.85 -8.87
C ARG A 307 14.71 2.85 -7.72
N ILE A 308 14.56 4.15 -7.97
CA ILE A 308 14.69 5.21 -6.96
C ILE A 308 13.65 5.01 -5.86
N PHE A 309 12.42 4.70 -6.22
CA PHE A 309 11.33 4.45 -5.28
C PHE A 309 11.68 3.32 -4.31
N PHE A 310 12.09 2.15 -4.81
CA PHE A 310 12.44 1.02 -3.96
C PHE A 310 13.67 1.28 -3.10
N LEU A 311 14.69 1.96 -3.62
CA LEU A 311 15.87 2.38 -2.85
C LEU A 311 15.49 3.34 -1.73
N THR A 312 14.59 4.27 -1.99
CA THR A 312 14.12 5.25 -0.99
C THR A 312 13.30 4.55 0.10
N CYS A 313 12.38 3.65 -0.28
CA CYS A 313 11.62 2.86 0.69
C CYS A 313 12.53 1.96 1.54
N GLU A 314 13.53 1.28 0.93
CA GLU A 314 14.51 0.47 1.67
C GLU A 314 15.20 1.29 2.77
N VAL A 315 15.63 2.50 2.46
CA VAL A 315 16.30 3.39 3.42
C VAL A 315 15.32 3.94 4.46
N PHE A 316 14.18 4.45 4.00
CA PHE A 316 13.19 5.12 4.85
C PHE A 316 12.68 4.21 5.95
N PHE A 317 12.30 2.99 5.62
CA PHE A 317 11.78 2.02 6.58
C PHE A 317 12.87 1.36 7.45
N ALA A 318 14.16 1.49 7.10
CA ALA A 318 15.26 1.05 7.94
C ALA A 318 15.75 2.12 8.94
N MET A 319 15.25 3.36 8.83
CA MET A 319 15.69 4.44 9.72
C MET A 319 15.38 4.11 11.18
N LYS A 320 16.30 4.50 12.09
CA LYS A 320 16.15 4.24 13.53
C LYS A 320 15.82 2.77 13.84
N GLU A 321 16.44 1.84 13.09
CA GLU A 321 16.21 0.39 13.25
C GLU A 321 14.74 -0.02 12.99
N GLY A 322 14.06 0.72 12.10
CA GLY A 322 12.66 0.46 11.73
C GLY A 322 11.62 0.98 12.73
N ASN A 323 11.99 1.93 13.60
CA ASN A 323 11.11 2.52 14.64
C ASN A 323 10.70 3.96 14.31
#